data_90d960729f62c4c8b13b5a0a1e6aa987
#
_entry.id   90d960729f62c4c8b13b5a0a1e6aa987
#
_cell.length_a   1.000
_cell.length_b   1.000
_cell.length_c   1.000
_cell.angle_alpha   90.00
_cell.angle_beta   90.00
_cell.angle_gamma   90.00
#
_symmetry.space_group_name_H-M   'P 1'
#
loop_
_entity.id
_entity.type
_entity.pdbx_description
1 polymer ?
#
loop_
_entity_poly.entity_id
_entity_poly.type
_entity_poly.pdbx_seq_one_letter_code
_entity_poly.pdbx_strand_id
1 'polypeptide(L)'
;CGHDDKEYVLLINRTNMKRTFITHLLKPIEACSLFFVFMLLVGAIMNVSHRNIFGYIELIADVYFVCLLLSLCPRILRQGLEVILSSLIYVIAIIDACCKSLFNTPLTPTMLLLAQETTGREASEFFSQYLQLGLLFSLATVIFLLALSHAVMAIRRMSFPTAYLKQPLIASALLLTLVVGTCLSVYDKVQLYTVRNLSGLEIAVNNGFAHLYHPVERVIYGLYFNHLIANQVEGVI
;
A
#
# COMPACT_ATOMS: atom_id res chain seq x y z
N CYS A 1 49.39 -25.35 -11.20
CA CYS A 1 49.30 -24.50 -10.02
C CYS A 1 48.59 -23.15 -10.29
N GLY A 2 48.60 -22.58 -11.47
CA GLY A 2 48.04 -21.22 -11.74
C GLY A 2 46.57 -21.19 -12.15
N HIS A 3 45.89 -22.32 -12.32
CA HIS A 3 44.48 -22.36 -12.75
C HIS A 3 43.51 -22.34 -11.56
N ASP A 4 43.83 -23.01 -10.48
CA ASP A 4 43.03 -23.07 -9.26
C ASP A 4 42.93 -21.73 -8.54
N ASP A 5 44.01 -20.95 -8.51
CA ASP A 5 44.03 -19.65 -7.85
C ASP A 5 43.09 -18.62 -8.53
N LYS A 6 42.94 -18.67 -9.86
CA LYS A 6 42.02 -17.78 -10.60
C LYS A 6 40.55 -18.16 -10.36
N GLU A 7 40.26 -19.44 -10.23
CA GLU A 7 38.90 -19.94 -9.96
C GLU A 7 38.47 -19.62 -8.53
N TYR A 8 39.35 -19.72 -7.57
CA TYR A 8 39.12 -19.29 -6.17
C TYR A 8 38.86 -17.79 -6.06
N VAL A 9 39.65 -16.96 -6.74
CA VAL A 9 39.46 -15.49 -6.74
C VAL A 9 38.13 -15.09 -7.40
N LEU A 10 37.72 -15.75 -8.48
CA LEU A 10 36.43 -15.52 -9.15
C LEU A 10 35.25 -15.93 -8.26
N LEU A 11 35.36 -17.05 -7.53
CA LEU A 11 34.34 -17.51 -6.59
C LEU A 11 34.20 -16.54 -5.40
N ILE A 12 35.29 -16.05 -4.84
CA ILE A 12 35.29 -15.06 -3.75
C ILE A 12 34.67 -13.75 -4.23
N ASN A 13 35.01 -13.25 -5.40
CA ASN A 13 34.44 -12.04 -5.96
C ASN A 13 32.94 -12.20 -6.25
N ARG A 14 32.51 -13.36 -6.72
CA ARG A 14 31.09 -13.66 -7.01
C ARG A 14 30.26 -13.73 -5.74
N THR A 15 30.79 -14.32 -4.66
CA THR A 15 30.14 -14.38 -3.35
C THR A 15 30.06 -13.00 -2.69
N ASN A 16 31.11 -12.22 -2.76
CA ASN A 16 31.15 -10.85 -2.24
C ASN A 16 30.16 -9.95 -2.99
N MET A 17 30.09 -10.03 -4.31
CA MET A 17 29.17 -9.26 -5.14
C MET A 17 27.70 -9.60 -4.83
N LYS A 18 27.38 -10.91 -4.67
CA LYS A 18 26.03 -11.34 -4.26
C LYS A 18 25.64 -10.79 -2.86
N ARG A 19 26.58 -10.86 -1.92
CA ARG A 19 26.35 -10.36 -0.55
C ARG A 19 26.12 -8.85 -0.53
N THR A 20 26.89 -8.11 -1.29
CA THR A 20 26.75 -6.65 -1.44
C THR A 20 25.39 -6.30 -2.05
N PHE A 21 24.97 -6.99 -3.13
CA PHE A 21 23.68 -6.76 -3.78
C PHE A 21 22.51 -7.00 -2.83
N ILE A 22 22.53 -8.14 -2.09
CA ILE A 22 21.48 -8.45 -1.09
C ILE A 22 21.43 -7.38 0.00
N THR A 23 22.56 -6.89 0.45
CA THR A 23 22.62 -5.85 1.48
C THR A 23 21.98 -4.53 0.96
N HIS A 24 22.26 -4.15 -0.29
CA HIS A 24 21.64 -2.96 -0.89
C HIS A 24 20.13 -3.12 -1.10
N LEU A 25 19.67 -4.31 -1.53
CA LEU A 25 18.25 -4.62 -1.70
C LEU A 25 17.47 -4.52 -0.38
N LEU A 26 18.08 -4.94 0.72
CA LEU A 26 17.42 -4.97 2.04
C LEU A 26 17.51 -3.66 2.82
N LYS A 27 18.42 -2.77 2.43
CA LYS A 27 18.66 -1.49 3.12
C LYS A 27 17.38 -0.65 3.32
N PRO A 28 16.45 -0.50 2.35
CA PRO A 28 15.19 0.21 2.56
C PRO A 28 14.31 -0.44 3.64
N ILE A 29 14.22 -1.77 3.65
CA ILE A 29 13.44 -2.52 4.64
C ILE A 29 14.09 -2.40 6.03
N GLU A 30 15.42 -2.47 6.13
CA GLU A 30 16.13 -2.27 7.39
C GLU A 30 15.92 -0.86 7.95
N ALA A 31 15.88 0.14 7.08
CA ALA A 31 15.69 1.53 7.46
C ALA A 31 14.28 1.85 7.99
N CYS A 32 13.24 1.16 7.47
CA CYS A 32 11.82 1.39 7.75
C CYS A 32 11.10 0.09 8.16
N SER A 33 11.79 -0.79 8.94
CA SER A 33 11.31 -2.16 9.21
C SER A 33 9.93 -2.21 9.88
N LEU A 34 9.66 -1.29 10.80
CA LEU A 34 8.39 -1.21 11.50
C LEU A 34 7.27 -0.80 10.54
N PHE A 35 7.48 0.27 9.79
CA PHE A 35 6.56 0.74 8.77
C PHE A 35 6.27 -0.37 7.74
N PHE A 36 7.30 -1.03 7.22
CA PHE A 36 7.16 -2.11 6.24
C PHE A 36 6.23 -3.23 6.75
N VAL A 37 6.49 -3.76 7.95
CA VAL A 37 5.69 -4.87 8.50
C VAL A 37 4.24 -4.46 8.74
N PHE A 38 4.01 -3.29 9.36
CA PHE A 38 2.66 -2.86 9.67
C PHE A 38 1.84 -2.51 8.43
N MET A 39 2.45 -1.90 7.42
CA MET A 39 1.75 -1.62 6.16
C MET A 39 1.40 -2.90 5.39
N LEU A 40 2.27 -3.91 5.42
CA LEU A 40 1.93 -5.23 4.87
C LEU A 40 0.79 -5.90 5.62
N LEU A 41 0.75 -5.80 6.96
CA LEU A 41 -0.34 -6.38 7.76
C LEU A 41 -1.68 -5.70 7.44
N VAL A 42 -1.73 -4.37 7.41
CA VAL A 42 -2.96 -3.63 7.06
C VAL A 42 -3.42 -3.98 5.65
N GLY A 43 -2.52 -3.91 4.67
CA GLY A 43 -2.84 -4.22 3.28
C GLY A 43 -3.29 -5.67 3.11
N ALA A 44 -2.65 -6.63 3.81
CA ALA A 44 -3.05 -8.03 3.77
C ALA A 44 -4.47 -8.23 4.34
N ILE A 45 -4.82 -7.60 5.46
CA ILE A 45 -6.16 -7.67 6.04
C ILE A 45 -7.20 -7.10 5.07
N MET A 46 -6.89 -5.98 4.41
CA MET A 46 -7.81 -5.36 3.45
C MET A 46 -8.00 -6.20 2.18
N ASN A 47 -6.98 -6.97 1.77
CA ASN A 47 -7.02 -7.84 0.60
C ASN A 47 -7.70 -9.19 0.82
N VAL A 48 -7.95 -9.61 2.07
CA VAL A 48 -8.60 -10.90 2.37
C VAL A 48 -9.92 -11.08 1.63
N SER A 49 -10.67 -10.00 1.45
CA SER A 49 -11.97 -10.02 0.75
C SER A 49 -11.84 -10.39 -0.75
N HIS A 50 -10.73 -10.09 -1.37
CA HIS A 50 -10.53 -10.29 -2.82
C HIS A 50 -9.94 -11.66 -3.18
N ARG A 51 -9.35 -12.38 -2.22
CA ARG A 51 -8.70 -13.70 -2.39
C ARG A 51 -7.74 -13.79 -3.58
N ASN A 52 -7.17 -12.66 -4.01
CA ASN A 52 -6.30 -12.61 -5.17
C ASN A 52 -4.83 -12.52 -4.74
N ILE A 53 -4.05 -13.54 -5.10
CA ILE A 53 -2.61 -13.60 -4.78
C ILE A 53 -1.82 -12.45 -5.42
N PHE A 54 -2.25 -11.96 -6.58
CA PHE A 54 -1.58 -10.86 -7.28
C PHE A 54 -1.63 -9.56 -6.46
N GLY A 55 -2.74 -9.28 -5.78
CA GLY A 55 -2.85 -8.12 -4.87
C GLY A 55 -1.86 -8.16 -3.70
N TYR A 56 -1.52 -9.35 -3.18
CA TYR A 56 -0.49 -9.46 -2.14
C TYR A 56 0.93 -9.24 -2.69
N ILE A 57 1.18 -9.71 -3.91
CA ILE A 57 2.47 -9.51 -4.59
C ILE A 57 2.68 -8.02 -4.88
N GLU A 58 1.65 -7.35 -5.40
CA GLU A 58 1.65 -5.92 -5.67
C GLU A 58 1.85 -5.11 -4.39
N LEU A 59 1.15 -5.43 -3.30
CA LEU A 59 1.29 -4.81 -1.99
C LEU A 59 2.74 -4.81 -1.49
N ILE A 60 3.43 -5.96 -1.62
CA ILE A 60 4.84 -6.06 -1.19
C ILE A 60 5.72 -5.10 -2.00
N ALA A 61 5.50 -5.01 -3.31
CA ALA A 61 6.24 -4.12 -4.18
C ALA A 61 5.96 -2.65 -3.85
N ASP A 62 4.70 -2.25 -3.68
CA ASP A 62 4.31 -0.88 -3.38
C ASP A 62 4.87 -0.42 -2.03
N VAL A 63 4.72 -1.23 -0.98
CA VAL A 63 5.27 -0.90 0.34
C VAL A 63 6.80 -0.83 0.29
N TYR A 64 7.46 -1.72 -0.47
CA TYR A 64 8.90 -1.66 -0.66
C TYR A 64 9.34 -0.35 -1.35
N PHE A 65 8.63 0.09 -2.40
CA PHE A 65 8.93 1.35 -3.07
C PHE A 65 8.75 2.56 -2.15
N VAL A 66 7.72 2.57 -1.31
CA VAL A 66 7.55 3.61 -0.30
C VAL A 66 8.73 3.61 0.68
N CYS A 67 9.15 2.43 1.17
CA CYS A 67 10.34 2.31 2.02
C CYS A 67 11.62 2.77 1.31
N LEU A 68 11.76 2.49 0.01
CA LEU A 68 12.88 2.94 -0.78
C LEU A 68 12.93 4.47 -0.84
N LEU A 69 11.82 5.13 -1.15
CA LEU A 69 11.72 6.59 -1.16
C LEU A 69 12.02 7.20 0.23
N LEU A 70 11.43 6.63 1.27
CA LEU A 70 11.67 7.05 2.66
C LEU A 70 13.14 6.87 3.05
N SER A 71 13.81 5.83 2.58
CA SER A 71 15.22 5.58 2.89
C SER A 71 16.19 6.60 2.28
N LEU A 72 15.76 7.32 1.23
CA LEU A 72 16.52 8.41 0.61
C LEU A 72 16.44 9.71 1.43
N CYS A 73 15.42 9.84 2.30
CA CYS A 73 15.25 11.02 3.13
C CYS A 73 16.18 11.00 4.36
N PRO A 74 16.62 12.17 4.86
CA PRO A 74 17.33 12.26 6.10
C PRO A 74 16.48 11.72 7.26
N ARG A 75 17.13 11.16 8.30
CA ARG A 75 16.47 10.39 9.37
C ARG A 75 15.30 11.12 10.03
N ILE A 76 15.43 12.42 10.30
CA ILE A 76 14.37 13.20 10.96
C ILE A 76 13.13 13.33 10.06
N LEU A 77 13.34 13.69 8.79
CA LEU A 77 12.26 13.81 7.81
C LEU A 77 11.59 12.48 7.56
N ARG A 78 12.37 11.40 7.45
CA ARG A 78 11.86 10.03 7.27
C ARG A 78 10.92 9.65 8.40
N GLN A 79 11.31 9.85 9.67
CA GLN A 79 10.46 9.52 10.81
C GLN A 79 9.14 10.32 10.80
N GLY A 80 9.18 11.61 10.47
CA GLY A 80 7.99 12.43 10.31
C GLY A 80 7.07 11.91 9.19
N LEU A 81 7.64 11.58 8.03
CA LEU A 81 6.90 11.04 6.89
C LEU A 81 6.32 9.65 7.19
N GLU A 82 7.04 8.78 7.89
CA GLU A 82 6.53 7.47 8.32
C GLU A 82 5.28 7.63 9.19
N VAL A 83 5.30 8.57 10.14
CA VAL A 83 4.12 8.84 11.01
C VAL A 83 2.95 9.38 10.19
N ILE A 84 3.19 10.36 9.33
CA ILE A 84 2.13 10.96 8.50
C ILE A 84 1.52 9.91 7.56
N LEU A 85 2.35 9.17 6.82
CA LEU A 85 1.89 8.16 5.87
C LEU A 85 1.16 7.01 6.56
N SER A 86 1.69 6.49 7.67
CA SER A 86 1.02 5.43 8.41
C SER A 86 -0.32 5.88 8.98
N SER A 87 -0.40 7.08 9.54
CA SER A 87 -1.66 7.64 10.05
C SER A 87 -2.70 7.77 8.93
N LEU A 88 -2.30 8.29 7.77
CA LEU A 88 -3.18 8.41 6.59
C LEU A 88 -3.68 7.04 6.12
N ILE A 89 -2.78 6.07 5.99
CA ILE A 89 -3.13 4.71 5.55
C ILE A 89 -4.09 4.04 6.54
N TYR A 90 -3.86 4.17 7.85
CA TYR A 90 -4.77 3.63 8.86
C TYR A 90 -6.15 4.26 8.80
N VAL A 91 -6.25 5.59 8.66
CA VAL A 91 -7.54 6.29 8.55
C VAL A 91 -8.30 5.81 7.32
N ILE A 92 -7.66 5.77 6.16
CA ILE A 92 -8.28 5.28 4.91
C ILE A 92 -8.71 3.83 5.04
N ALA A 93 -7.89 2.97 5.64
CA ALA A 93 -8.20 1.56 5.84
C ALA A 93 -9.39 1.36 6.80
N ILE A 94 -9.50 2.16 7.87
CA ILE A 94 -10.66 2.14 8.77
C ILE A 94 -11.93 2.56 8.02
N ILE A 95 -11.87 3.63 7.23
CA ILE A 95 -13.01 4.09 6.43
C ILE A 95 -13.45 2.99 5.44
N ASP A 96 -12.51 2.37 4.72
CA ASP A 96 -12.81 1.27 3.79
C ASP A 96 -13.41 0.05 4.51
N ALA A 97 -12.89 -0.28 5.71
CA ALA A 97 -13.45 -1.35 6.53
C ALA A 97 -14.86 -1.03 7.01
N CYS A 98 -15.14 0.22 7.37
CA CYS A 98 -16.48 0.67 7.71
C CYS A 98 -17.43 0.58 6.50
N CYS A 99 -17.00 1.02 5.32
CA CYS A 99 -17.78 0.90 4.09
C CYS A 99 -18.13 -0.57 3.77
N LYS A 100 -17.16 -1.47 3.87
CA LYS A 100 -17.37 -2.90 3.70
C LYS A 100 -18.34 -3.48 4.73
N SER A 101 -18.25 -3.04 5.98
CA SER A 101 -19.11 -3.52 7.07
C SER A 101 -20.54 -3.03 6.92
N LEU A 102 -20.76 -1.75 6.54
CA LEU A 102 -22.07 -1.14 6.46
C LEU A 102 -22.79 -1.39 5.13
N PHE A 103 -22.04 -1.29 4.02
CA PHE A 103 -22.60 -1.32 2.68
C PHE A 103 -22.23 -2.59 1.91
N ASN A 104 -21.44 -3.49 2.50
CA ASN A 104 -20.89 -4.68 1.85
C ASN A 104 -20.11 -4.39 0.57
N THR A 105 -19.60 -3.16 0.44
CA THR A 105 -18.81 -2.69 -0.70
C THR A 105 -17.56 -1.97 -0.22
N PRO A 106 -16.44 -2.05 -0.95
CA PRO A 106 -15.27 -1.25 -0.64
C PRO A 106 -15.55 0.23 -0.92
N LEU A 107 -14.68 1.10 -0.42
CA LEU A 107 -14.74 2.54 -0.70
C LEU A 107 -14.67 2.80 -2.20
N THR A 108 -15.70 3.44 -2.76
CA THR A 108 -15.85 3.74 -4.20
C THR A 108 -15.64 5.23 -4.50
N PRO A 109 -15.32 5.62 -5.77
CA PRO A 109 -15.24 7.01 -6.17
C PRO A 109 -16.53 7.80 -5.91
N THR A 110 -17.68 7.15 -6.14
CA THR A 110 -19.00 7.76 -5.90
C THR A 110 -19.20 8.07 -4.41
N MET A 111 -18.76 7.20 -3.50
CA MET A 111 -18.79 7.48 -2.05
C MET A 111 -17.90 8.65 -1.68
N LEU A 112 -16.75 8.82 -2.34
CA LEU A 112 -15.87 9.98 -2.12
C LEU A 112 -16.53 11.28 -2.62
N LEU A 113 -17.21 11.23 -3.76
CA LEU A 113 -17.96 12.38 -4.29
C LEU A 113 -19.09 12.76 -3.33
N LEU A 114 -19.92 11.81 -2.91
CA LEU A 114 -20.98 12.01 -1.92
C LEU A 114 -20.44 12.59 -0.61
N ALA A 115 -19.29 12.10 -0.14
CA ALA A 115 -18.67 12.64 1.07
C ALA A 115 -18.21 14.10 0.92
N GLN A 116 -17.81 14.53 -0.28
CA GLN A 116 -17.46 15.94 -0.57
C GLN A 116 -18.70 16.85 -0.59
N GLU A 117 -19.86 16.34 -1.01
CA GLU A 117 -21.12 17.07 -1.10
C GLU A 117 -21.91 17.05 0.22
N THR A 118 -21.58 16.12 1.13
CA THR A 118 -22.29 15.92 2.41
C THR A 118 -22.07 17.10 3.36
N THR A 119 -23.18 17.68 3.84
CA THR A 119 -23.14 18.74 4.85
C THR A 119 -22.80 18.18 6.24
N GLY A 120 -22.26 19.03 7.13
CA GLY A 120 -21.92 18.62 8.50
C GLY A 120 -23.13 18.07 9.29
N ARG A 121 -24.35 18.51 8.99
CA ARG A 121 -25.58 18.03 9.61
C ARG A 121 -25.88 16.60 9.15
N GLU A 122 -25.85 16.33 7.85
CA GLU A 122 -26.09 15.00 7.28
C GLU A 122 -25.02 14.00 7.75
N ALA A 123 -23.76 14.42 7.82
CA ALA A 123 -22.70 13.61 8.39
C ALA A 123 -22.98 13.25 9.85
N SER A 124 -23.43 14.20 10.69
CA SER A 124 -23.77 13.96 12.08
C SER A 124 -24.95 13.01 12.24
N GLU A 125 -26.02 13.16 11.44
CA GLU A 125 -27.17 12.27 11.41
C GLU A 125 -26.77 10.85 11.00
N PHE A 126 -25.93 10.72 9.95
CA PHE A 126 -25.36 9.45 9.52
C PHE A 126 -24.57 8.77 10.63
N PHE A 127 -23.62 9.48 11.25
CA PHE A 127 -22.82 8.92 12.34
C PHE A 127 -23.66 8.49 13.54
N SER A 128 -24.66 9.27 13.92
CA SER A 128 -25.54 8.91 15.05
C SER A 128 -26.37 7.64 14.78
N GLN A 129 -26.75 7.41 13.54
CA GLN A 129 -27.59 6.29 13.13
C GLN A 129 -26.77 4.98 12.94
N TYR A 130 -25.55 5.08 12.42
CA TYR A 130 -24.76 3.93 12.01
C TYR A 130 -23.60 3.58 12.94
N LEU A 131 -23.17 4.48 13.85
CA LEU A 131 -22.16 4.20 14.88
C LEU A 131 -22.74 3.36 16.04
N GLN A 132 -23.32 2.21 15.71
CA GLN A 132 -23.76 1.27 16.74
C GLN A 132 -22.62 0.34 17.17
N LEU A 133 -22.75 -0.23 18.37
CA LEU A 133 -21.74 -1.12 19.00
C LEU A 133 -21.26 -2.27 18.09
N GLY A 134 -22.06 -2.72 17.12
CA GLY A 134 -21.69 -3.75 16.16
C GLY A 134 -20.51 -3.35 15.25
N LEU A 135 -20.30 -2.07 14.98
CA LEU A 135 -19.18 -1.56 14.21
C LEU A 135 -17.84 -1.73 14.95
N LEU A 136 -17.86 -1.69 16.29
CA LEU A 136 -16.68 -1.90 17.12
C LEU A 136 -16.10 -3.33 17.02
N PHE A 137 -16.90 -4.31 16.63
CA PHE A 137 -16.47 -5.69 16.39
C PHE A 137 -16.14 -5.99 14.93
N SER A 138 -16.08 -4.93 14.08
CA SER A 138 -15.77 -5.03 12.68
C SER A 138 -14.26 -5.08 12.41
N LEU A 139 -13.92 -5.27 11.12
CA LEU A 139 -12.56 -5.19 10.61
C LEU A 139 -11.85 -3.87 11.01
N ALA A 140 -12.61 -2.78 11.18
CA ALA A 140 -12.10 -1.49 11.62
C ALA A 140 -11.44 -1.55 13.01
N THR A 141 -11.99 -2.34 13.94
CA THR A 141 -11.39 -2.54 15.28
C THR A 141 -10.02 -3.23 15.17
N VAL A 142 -9.90 -4.22 14.31
CA VAL A 142 -8.63 -4.92 14.10
C VAL A 142 -7.58 -3.95 13.55
N ILE A 143 -7.94 -3.11 12.58
CA ILE A 143 -7.05 -2.11 12.01
C ILE A 143 -6.67 -1.06 13.05
N PHE A 144 -7.62 -0.62 13.87
CA PHE A 144 -7.35 0.32 14.97
C PHE A 144 -6.37 -0.26 16.00
N LEU A 145 -6.53 -1.52 16.39
CA LEU A 145 -5.61 -2.20 17.29
C LEU A 145 -4.21 -2.36 16.67
N LEU A 146 -4.13 -2.60 15.36
CA LEU A 146 -2.86 -2.60 14.64
C LEU A 146 -2.22 -1.21 14.65
N ALA A 147 -2.97 -0.15 14.41
CA ALA A 147 -2.49 1.22 14.46
C ALA A 147 -1.95 1.56 15.87
N LEU A 148 -2.67 1.19 16.91
CA LEU A 148 -2.26 1.40 18.29
C LEU A 148 -0.98 0.62 18.63
N SER A 149 -0.89 -0.66 18.22
CA SER A 149 0.31 -1.47 18.44
C SER A 149 1.52 -0.92 17.68
N HIS A 150 1.33 -0.45 16.45
CA HIS A 150 2.37 0.24 15.68
C HIS A 150 2.88 1.48 16.41
N ALA A 151 1.97 2.35 16.88
CA ALA A 151 2.32 3.55 17.61
C ALA A 151 3.12 3.23 18.90
N VAL A 152 2.69 2.25 19.69
CA VAL A 152 3.38 1.80 20.91
C VAL A 152 4.78 1.28 20.59
N MET A 153 4.93 0.45 19.55
CA MET A 153 6.24 -0.08 19.14
C MET A 153 7.16 1.03 18.62
N ALA A 154 6.62 1.99 17.87
CA ALA A 154 7.38 3.14 17.40
C ALA A 154 7.88 4.02 18.55
N ILE A 155 7.03 4.31 19.55
CA ILE A 155 7.40 5.08 20.76
C ILE A 155 8.49 4.33 21.54
N ARG A 156 8.39 2.99 21.65
CA ARG A 156 9.39 2.15 22.31
C ARG A 156 10.66 1.93 21.48
N ARG A 157 10.76 2.54 20.30
CA ARG A 157 11.89 2.39 19.35
C ARG A 157 12.23 0.93 19.03
N MET A 158 11.22 0.09 18.97
CA MET A 158 11.37 -1.30 18.56
C MET A 158 11.64 -1.38 17.05
N SER A 159 12.35 -2.42 16.62
CA SER A 159 12.57 -2.71 15.19
C SER A 159 12.41 -4.21 14.97
N PHE A 160 11.97 -4.60 13.77
CA PHE A 160 11.90 -6.00 13.41
C PHE A 160 13.27 -6.52 12.93
N PRO A 161 13.65 -7.74 13.31
CA PRO A 161 14.90 -8.35 12.87
C PRO A 161 14.81 -8.69 11.37
N THR A 162 15.72 -8.10 10.59
CA THR A 162 15.80 -8.31 9.13
C THR A 162 16.85 -9.38 8.77
N ALA A 163 17.49 -9.96 9.77
CA ALA A 163 18.57 -10.94 9.56
C ALA A 163 18.14 -12.15 8.70
N TYR A 164 16.91 -12.61 8.86
CA TYR A 164 16.35 -13.73 8.09
C TYR A 164 16.23 -13.42 6.59
N LEU A 165 15.98 -12.16 6.22
CA LEU A 165 15.87 -11.73 4.82
C LEU A 165 17.21 -11.79 4.08
N LYS A 166 18.34 -11.86 4.81
CA LYS A 166 19.70 -11.96 4.22
C LYS A 166 20.02 -13.34 3.65
N GLN A 167 19.18 -14.34 3.89
CA GLN A 167 19.34 -15.63 3.27
C GLN A 167 19.16 -15.52 1.74
N PRO A 168 20.05 -16.11 0.93
CA PRO A 168 20.04 -15.91 -0.53
C PRO A 168 18.75 -16.39 -1.19
N LEU A 169 18.13 -17.44 -0.67
CA LEU A 169 16.84 -17.94 -1.18
C LEU A 169 15.71 -16.92 -0.94
N ILE A 170 15.64 -16.36 0.27
CA ILE A 170 14.60 -15.38 0.65
C ILE A 170 14.82 -14.07 -0.11
N ALA A 171 16.07 -13.63 -0.23
CA ALA A 171 16.42 -12.44 -0.98
C ALA A 171 16.08 -12.56 -2.48
N SER A 172 16.31 -13.74 -3.09
CA SER A 172 15.93 -14.00 -4.49
C SER A 172 14.41 -14.08 -4.67
N ALA A 173 13.69 -14.69 -3.73
CA ALA A 173 12.23 -14.70 -3.73
C ALA A 173 11.65 -13.29 -3.59
N LEU A 174 12.20 -12.47 -2.68
CA LEU A 174 11.82 -11.06 -2.53
C LEU A 174 12.07 -10.29 -3.83
N LEU A 175 13.22 -10.44 -4.45
CA LEU A 175 13.53 -9.78 -5.72
C LEU A 175 12.52 -10.16 -6.81
N LEU A 176 12.21 -11.46 -6.96
CA LEU A 176 11.21 -11.93 -7.91
C LEU A 176 9.83 -11.32 -7.62
N THR A 177 9.42 -11.31 -6.35
CA THR A 177 8.17 -10.70 -5.91
C THR A 177 8.13 -9.21 -6.24
N LEU A 178 9.22 -8.48 -6.04
CA LEU A 178 9.31 -7.05 -6.38
C LEU A 178 9.20 -6.82 -7.88
N VAL A 179 9.88 -7.62 -8.71
CA VAL A 179 9.80 -7.48 -10.17
C VAL A 179 8.38 -7.76 -10.67
N VAL A 180 7.79 -8.89 -10.25
CA VAL A 180 6.42 -9.26 -10.67
C VAL A 180 5.41 -8.23 -10.15
N GLY A 181 5.49 -7.84 -8.87
CA GLY A 181 4.59 -6.85 -8.28
C GLY A 181 4.67 -5.50 -8.96
N THR A 182 5.88 -5.05 -9.32
CA THR A 182 6.06 -3.79 -10.08
C THR A 182 5.42 -3.88 -11.46
N CYS A 183 5.60 -5.00 -12.17
CA CYS A 183 4.97 -5.19 -13.49
C CYS A 183 3.45 -5.17 -13.39
N LEU A 184 2.86 -5.82 -12.38
CA LEU A 184 1.42 -5.83 -12.13
C LEU A 184 0.91 -4.42 -11.79
N SER A 185 1.55 -3.74 -10.84
CA SER A 185 1.18 -2.39 -10.43
C SER A 185 1.23 -1.38 -11.58
N VAL A 186 2.27 -1.44 -12.41
CA VAL A 186 2.37 -0.58 -13.60
C VAL A 186 1.29 -0.92 -14.62
N TYR A 187 1.02 -2.21 -14.86
CA TYR A 187 -0.01 -2.64 -15.80
C TYR A 187 -1.39 -2.13 -15.40
N ASP A 188 -1.80 -2.32 -14.15
CA ASP A 188 -3.11 -1.88 -13.64
C ASP A 188 -3.24 -0.35 -13.69
N LYS A 189 -2.19 0.37 -13.33
CA LYS A 189 -2.18 1.85 -13.38
C LYS A 189 -2.26 2.38 -14.82
N VAL A 190 -1.53 1.78 -15.76
CA VAL A 190 -1.59 2.16 -17.18
C VAL A 190 -2.99 1.92 -17.76
N GLN A 191 -3.66 0.84 -17.41
CA GLN A 191 -5.03 0.56 -17.82
C GLN A 191 -6.00 1.68 -17.38
N LEU A 192 -5.86 2.19 -16.16
CA LEU A 192 -6.69 3.28 -15.63
C LEU A 192 -6.47 4.62 -16.38
N TYR A 193 -5.24 4.90 -16.80
CA TYR A 193 -4.89 6.16 -17.47
C TYR A 193 -5.19 6.17 -18.99
N THR A 194 -5.44 5.03 -19.62
CA THR A 194 -5.66 4.95 -21.07
C THR A 194 -7.07 5.30 -21.51
N VAL A 195 -8.00 5.45 -20.58
CA VAL A 195 -9.40 5.76 -20.90
C VAL A 195 -9.57 7.24 -21.23
N ARG A 196 -9.99 7.54 -22.46
CA ARG A 196 -10.13 8.92 -22.98
C ARG A 196 -11.56 9.38 -23.18
N ASN A 197 -12.56 8.47 -23.21
CA ASN A 197 -13.96 8.79 -23.46
C ASN A 197 -14.78 8.79 -22.18
N LEU A 198 -15.72 9.71 -22.04
CA LEU A 198 -16.57 9.87 -20.84
C LEU A 198 -17.40 8.62 -20.55
N SER A 199 -17.99 8.01 -21.60
CA SER A 199 -18.74 6.77 -21.49
C SER A 199 -17.86 5.56 -21.14
N GLY A 200 -16.58 5.59 -21.54
CA GLY A 200 -15.57 4.61 -21.16
C GLY A 200 -14.97 4.87 -19.78
N LEU A 201 -15.00 6.13 -19.31
CA LEU A 201 -14.45 6.51 -18.01
C LEU A 201 -15.22 5.84 -16.86
N GLU A 202 -16.56 5.83 -16.89
CA GLU A 202 -17.38 5.17 -15.88
C GLU A 202 -17.10 3.65 -15.83
N ILE A 203 -17.03 3.02 -17.01
CA ILE A 203 -16.72 1.59 -17.13
C ILE A 203 -15.28 1.31 -16.63
N ALA A 204 -14.33 2.16 -17.00
CA ALA A 204 -12.95 2.01 -16.59
C ALA A 204 -12.75 2.28 -15.10
N VAL A 205 -13.45 3.26 -14.52
CA VAL A 205 -13.45 3.51 -13.08
C VAL A 205 -14.00 2.29 -12.35
N ASN A 206 -15.14 1.76 -12.76
CA ASN A 206 -15.73 0.60 -12.12
C ASN A 206 -14.88 -0.66 -12.28
N ASN A 207 -14.36 -0.93 -13.47
CA ASN A 207 -13.51 -2.10 -13.74
C ASN A 207 -12.10 -1.91 -13.16
N GLY A 208 -11.52 -0.72 -13.29
CA GLY A 208 -10.21 -0.39 -12.75
C GLY A 208 -10.16 -0.47 -11.23
N PHE A 209 -11.23 0.02 -10.55
CA PHE A 209 -11.33 -0.14 -9.10
C PHE A 209 -11.45 -1.58 -8.64
N ALA A 210 -11.97 -2.47 -9.45
CA ALA A 210 -11.98 -3.91 -9.15
C ALA A 210 -10.56 -4.51 -9.13
N HIS A 211 -9.60 -3.92 -9.83
CA HIS A 211 -8.20 -4.33 -9.86
C HIS A 211 -7.33 -3.65 -8.79
N LEU A 212 -7.79 -2.54 -8.21
CA LEU A 212 -7.07 -1.86 -7.14
C LEU A 212 -7.43 -2.46 -5.78
N TYR A 213 -6.51 -3.22 -5.23
CA TYR A 213 -6.71 -3.93 -3.96
C TYR A 213 -6.46 -3.03 -2.74
N HIS A 214 -5.73 -1.94 -2.90
CA HIS A 214 -5.32 -1.07 -1.79
C HIS A 214 -6.29 0.08 -1.60
N PRO A 215 -6.83 0.31 -0.37
CA PRO A 215 -7.76 1.40 -0.11
C PRO A 215 -7.19 2.79 -0.45
N VAL A 216 -5.88 3.00 -0.20
CA VAL A 216 -5.20 4.27 -0.48
C VAL A 216 -5.18 4.57 -1.97
N GLU A 217 -4.88 3.57 -2.80
CA GLU A 217 -4.90 3.71 -4.26
C GLU A 217 -6.30 4.06 -4.74
N ARG A 218 -7.33 3.38 -4.23
CA ARG A 218 -8.73 3.68 -4.57
C ARG A 218 -9.09 5.12 -4.25
N VAL A 219 -8.65 5.66 -3.11
CA VAL A 219 -8.88 7.08 -2.77
C VAL A 219 -8.19 7.99 -3.76
N ILE A 220 -6.89 7.78 -4.02
CA ILE A 220 -6.11 8.64 -4.93
C ILE A 220 -6.71 8.63 -6.33
N TYR A 221 -6.96 7.45 -6.90
CA TYR A 221 -7.56 7.35 -8.23
C TYR A 221 -9.00 7.83 -8.27
N GLY A 222 -9.78 7.59 -7.20
CA GLY A 222 -11.16 8.11 -7.09
C GLY A 222 -11.21 9.63 -7.15
N LEU A 223 -10.35 10.31 -6.40
CA LEU A 223 -10.24 11.76 -6.43
C LEU A 223 -9.80 12.27 -7.81
N TYR A 224 -8.83 11.58 -8.42
CA TYR A 224 -8.35 11.92 -9.76
C TYR A 224 -9.47 11.79 -10.82
N PHE A 225 -10.21 10.68 -10.82
CA PHE A 225 -11.32 10.48 -11.77
C PHE A 225 -12.48 11.43 -11.52
N ASN A 226 -12.83 11.73 -10.27
CA ASN A 226 -13.85 12.74 -9.96
C ASN A 226 -13.45 14.13 -10.50
N HIS A 227 -12.17 14.48 -10.38
CA HIS A 227 -11.65 15.72 -10.96
C HIS A 227 -11.73 15.73 -12.50
N LEU A 228 -11.41 14.60 -13.16
CA LEU A 228 -11.52 14.47 -14.61
C LEU A 228 -12.99 14.63 -15.07
N ILE A 229 -13.93 13.98 -14.38
CA ILE A 229 -15.36 14.08 -14.70
C ILE A 229 -15.84 15.53 -14.57
N ALA A 230 -15.50 16.22 -13.47
CA ALA A 230 -15.86 17.60 -13.26
C ALA A 230 -15.36 18.52 -14.39
N ASN A 231 -14.08 18.39 -14.76
CA ASN A 231 -13.49 19.19 -15.85
C ASN A 231 -14.08 18.88 -17.23
N GLN A 232 -14.59 17.68 -17.46
CA GLN A 232 -15.24 17.33 -18.73
C GLN A 232 -16.65 17.88 -18.83
N VAL A 233 -17.36 17.95 -17.71
CA VAL A 233 -18.70 18.59 -17.65
C VAL A 233 -18.59 20.10 -17.87
N GLU A 234 -17.60 20.76 -17.29
CA GLU A 234 -17.36 22.20 -17.51
C GLU A 234 -16.98 22.55 -18.95
N GLY A 235 -16.33 21.64 -19.67
CA GLY A 235 -15.92 21.81 -21.08
C GLY A 235 -17.05 21.60 -22.10
N VAL A 236 -18.25 21.19 -21.67
CA VAL A 236 -19.43 20.91 -22.52
C VAL A 236 -20.49 22.02 -22.40
N ILE A 237 -20.34 22.95 -21.45
CA ILE A 237 -21.20 24.13 -21.27
C ILE A 237 -20.55 25.32 -21.98
#